data_b44b021e43e8fca8686038dc550a6a13
#
_entry.id   b44b021e43e8fca8686038dc550a6a13
#
_cell.length_a   1.000
_cell.length_b   1.000
_cell.length_c   1.000
_cell.angle_alpha   90.00
_cell.angle_beta   90.00
_cell.angle_gamma   90.00
#
_symmetry.space_group_name_H-M   'P 1'
#
loop_
_entity.id
_entity.type
_entity.pdbx_description
1 polymer ?
#
loop_
_entity_poly.entity_id
_entity_poly.type
_entity_poly.pdbx_seq_one_letter_code
_entity_poly.pdbx_strand_id
1 'polypeptide(L)'
;MSLEKIREEYLKLVKEVKDEKELYDLRVKFLGKKGALTDIMKGARDLSPEERPSFGKLVNEVKTFINNSLEEKKAELAKAALELKLASEEIDVTLPSRKVSLGGVNPLNKIIEEIEEIFISMGYSVAEGPEVETDKFNFEMLNLPKDHPARDMQDSFYITNELLMRTQTSPVQAREMLKANGEGPVKIICPGKVFRRDNDDATHSHQFTQIEGLVVDKNITFSDLKGTLEHFIKAVFGENKKIRLRPSFFPFTEPSVEVDVSWGNEDDEDNIRWLEILGAGMVHPNVLKMAGFDPEVYSGFAFGMGPERVAMLKYGISDIRSFYTNDVRFLQQFNSDRND
;
A
#
# COMPACT_ATOMS: atom_id res chain seq x y z
N MET A 1 48.86 64.29 18.39
CA MET A 1 47.39 64.20 18.15
C MET A 1 46.73 64.11 19.53
N SER A 2 45.68 64.87 19.83
CA SER A 2 45.04 64.74 21.17
C SER A 2 44.09 63.53 21.17
N LEU A 3 43.85 62.96 22.36
CA LEU A 3 42.94 61.82 22.50
C LEU A 3 41.51 62.22 22.08
N GLU A 4 41.10 63.47 22.22
CA GLU A 4 39.82 63.93 21.70
C GLU A 4 39.70 63.88 20.19
N LYS A 5 40.75 64.28 19.47
CA LYS A 5 40.76 64.19 18.01
C LYS A 5 40.67 62.74 17.49
N ILE A 6 41.29 61.77 18.19
CA ILE A 6 41.14 60.33 17.88
C ILE A 6 39.69 59.85 18.07
N ARG A 7 39.07 60.28 19.16
CA ARG A 7 37.67 59.93 19.44
C ARG A 7 36.70 60.51 18.38
N GLU A 8 36.92 61.77 17.98
CA GLU A 8 36.13 62.41 16.93
C GLU A 8 36.31 61.74 15.56
N GLU A 9 37.54 61.44 15.19
CA GLU A 9 37.85 60.74 13.93
C GLU A 9 37.20 59.34 13.94
N TYR A 10 37.31 58.59 15.04
CA TYR A 10 36.68 57.28 15.19
C TYR A 10 35.17 57.38 15.01
N LEU A 11 34.48 58.37 15.71
CA LEU A 11 33.04 58.52 15.62
C LEU A 11 32.54 58.90 14.22
N LYS A 12 33.34 59.53 13.40
CA LYS A 12 33.01 59.81 12.00
C LYS A 12 33.12 58.51 11.17
N LEU A 13 34.21 57.77 11.30
CA LEU A 13 34.46 56.61 10.52
C LEU A 13 33.59 55.41 10.85
N VAL A 14 33.24 55.19 12.14
CA VAL A 14 32.37 54.10 12.54
C VAL A 14 30.96 54.21 11.95
N LYS A 15 30.48 55.42 11.67
CA LYS A 15 29.18 55.65 11.03
C LYS A 15 29.16 55.23 9.55
N GLU A 16 30.31 55.27 8.89
CA GLU A 16 30.48 54.97 7.47
C GLU A 16 30.68 53.46 7.20
N VAL A 17 30.97 52.67 8.26
CA VAL A 17 31.19 51.21 8.18
C VAL A 17 29.93 50.50 7.76
N LYS A 18 30.02 49.70 6.71
CA LYS A 18 28.91 48.96 6.09
C LYS A 18 29.03 47.46 6.24
N ASP A 19 30.22 46.89 6.49
CA ASP A 19 30.44 45.47 6.62
C ASP A 19 31.46 45.11 7.72
N GLU A 20 31.53 43.84 8.07
CA GLU A 20 32.45 43.32 9.10
C GLU A 20 33.92 43.52 8.76
N LYS A 21 34.28 43.54 7.48
CA LYS A 21 35.67 43.75 7.03
C LYS A 21 36.09 45.18 7.31
N GLU A 22 35.28 46.16 6.93
CA GLU A 22 35.51 47.58 7.22
C GLU A 22 35.55 47.82 8.73
N LEU A 23 34.73 47.16 9.51
CA LEU A 23 34.74 47.24 10.98
C LEU A 23 36.06 46.69 11.55
N TYR A 24 36.54 45.57 11.02
CA TYR A 24 37.82 45.01 11.41
C TYR A 24 39.00 45.95 11.05
N ASP A 25 38.96 46.50 9.86
CA ASP A 25 40.00 47.47 9.42
C ASP A 25 40.01 48.71 10.26
N LEU A 26 38.82 49.22 10.66
CA LEU A 26 38.67 50.33 11.60
C LEU A 26 39.27 49.96 12.96
N ARG A 27 39.00 48.80 13.49
CA ARG A 27 39.58 48.29 14.74
C ARG A 27 41.10 48.24 14.66
N VAL A 28 41.70 47.77 13.56
CA VAL A 28 43.14 47.72 13.36
C VAL A 28 43.74 49.11 13.28
N LYS A 29 43.08 50.07 12.60
CA LYS A 29 43.50 51.46 12.48
C LYS A 29 43.63 52.14 13.83
N PHE A 30 42.73 51.92 14.74
CA PHE A 30 42.72 52.60 16.04
C PHE A 30 43.36 51.79 17.18
N LEU A 31 43.13 50.47 17.24
CA LEU A 31 43.54 49.60 18.36
C LEU A 31 44.68 48.60 17.96
N GLY A 32 45.09 48.57 16.71
CA GLY A 32 46.12 47.68 16.27
C GLY A 32 47.51 47.98 16.81
N LYS A 33 48.52 47.11 16.61
CA LYS A 33 49.92 47.28 17.08
C LYS A 33 50.57 48.56 16.60
N LYS A 34 50.14 49.10 15.48
CA LYS A 34 50.55 50.41 14.88
C LYS A 34 49.37 51.38 14.79
N GLY A 35 48.36 51.17 15.60
CA GLY A 35 47.16 52.02 15.59
C GLY A 35 47.35 53.34 16.32
N ALA A 36 46.44 54.27 16.01
CA ALA A 36 46.51 55.65 16.53
C ALA A 36 46.60 55.72 18.07
N LEU A 37 45.89 54.90 18.80
CA LEU A 37 45.98 54.81 20.26
C LEU A 37 47.32 54.28 20.76
N THR A 38 47.87 53.29 20.07
CA THR A 38 49.14 52.67 20.41
C THR A 38 50.29 53.64 20.20
N ASP A 39 50.23 54.46 19.16
CA ASP A 39 51.26 55.50 18.91
C ASP A 39 51.21 56.64 19.92
N ILE A 40 50.03 57.04 20.37
CA ILE A 40 49.91 58.02 21.50
C ILE A 40 50.46 57.40 22.79
N MET A 41 50.22 56.13 23.08
CA MET A 41 50.79 55.48 24.26
C MET A 41 52.34 55.45 24.23
N LYS A 42 52.99 55.39 23.07
CA LYS A 42 54.44 55.47 22.98
C LYS A 42 54.93 56.85 23.40
N GLY A 43 54.21 57.93 23.03
CA GLY A 43 54.54 59.32 23.43
C GLY A 43 54.37 59.57 24.94
N ALA A 44 53.67 58.69 25.69
CA ALA A 44 53.57 58.79 27.13
C ALA A 44 54.91 58.62 27.87
N ARG A 45 55.97 58.20 27.18
CA ARG A 45 57.33 58.10 27.71
C ARG A 45 57.98 59.43 27.96
N ASP A 46 57.52 60.51 27.32
CA ASP A 46 58.03 61.88 27.41
C ASP A 46 57.31 62.67 28.48
N LEU A 47 56.28 62.11 29.21
CA LEU A 47 55.55 62.74 30.28
C LEU A 47 56.23 62.53 31.63
N SER A 48 55.97 63.50 32.56
CA SER A 48 56.50 63.43 33.91
C SER A 48 55.93 62.25 34.69
N PRO A 49 56.63 61.66 35.71
CA PRO A 49 56.17 60.53 36.51
C PRO A 49 54.80 60.71 37.13
N GLU A 50 54.42 61.97 37.49
CA GLU A 50 53.14 62.29 38.11
C GLU A 50 51.95 62.35 37.07
N GLU A 51 52.23 62.66 35.81
CA GLU A 51 51.19 62.79 34.78
C GLU A 51 50.88 61.41 34.04
N ARG A 52 51.80 60.46 34.13
CA ARG A 52 51.62 59.09 33.48
C ARG A 52 50.38 58.38 33.98
N PRO A 53 50.01 58.34 35.29
CA PRO A 53 48.83 57.59 35.73
C PRO A 53 47.53 58.20 35.22
N SER A 54 47.43 59.55 35.22
CA SER A 54 46.23 60.22 34.73
C SER A 54 46.09 60.09 33.20
N PHE A 55 47.17 60.15 32.46
CA PHE A 55 47.18 59.96 31.04
C PHE A 55 46.82 58.48 30.66
N GLY A 56 47.38 57.50 31.38
CA GLY A 56 47.03 56.10 31.22
C GLY A 56 45.56 55.80 31.43
N LYS A 57 44.94 56.49 32.41
CA LYS A 57 43.50 56.38 32.67
C LYS A 57 42.66 56.91 31.50
N LEU A 58 42.99 58.07 30.99
CA LEU A 58 42.31 58.67 29.82
C LEU A 58 42.46 57.86 28.56
N VAL A 59 43.65 57.29 28.30
CA VAL A 59 43.83 56.35 27.18
C VAL A 59 42.98 55.09 27.32
N ASN A 60 42.89 54.56 28.53
CA ASN A 60 42.07 53.39 28.80
C ASN A 60 40.57 53.67 28.64
N GLU A 61 40.10 54.84 29.06
CA GLU A 61 38.72 55.28 28.82
C GLU A 61 38.39 55.36 27.32
N VAL A 62 39.26 55.96 26.52
CA VAL A 62 39.06 56.05 25.07
C VAL A 62 39.12 54.65 24.42
N LYS A 63 40.04 53.80 24.88
CA LYS A 63 40.12 52.39 24.42
C LYS A 63 38.84 51.61 24.73
N THR A 64 38.31 51.72 25.91
CA THR A 64 37.05 51.10 26.34
C THR A 64 35.88 51.62 25.51
N PHE A 65 35.81 52.93 25.33
CA PHE A 65 34.80 53.55 24.47
C PHE A 65 34.83 52.99 23.04
N ILE A 66 36.01 52.93 22.40
CA ILE A 66 36.15 52.41 21.04
C ILE A 66 35.74 50.94 20.99
N ASN A 67 36.16 50.10 21.96
CA ASN A 67 35.78 48.68 22.00
C ASN A 67 34.26 48.51 22.12
N ASN A 68 33.61 49.20 23.03
CA ASN A 68 32.16 49.13 23.22
C ASN A 68 31.42 49.55 21.95
N SER A 69 31.85 50.66 21.33
CA SER A 69 31.26 51.14 20.07
C SER A 69 31.47 50.19 18.89
N LEU A 70 32.61 49.47 18.83
CA LEU A 70 32.84 48.43 17.85
C LEU A 70 31.91 47.22 18.04
N GLU A 71 31.69 46.78 19.28
CA GLU A 71 30.77 45.67 19.58
C GLU A 71 29.32 46.07 19.29
N GLU A 72 28.90 47.30 19.61
CA GLU A 72 27.57 47.82 19.26
C GLU A 72 27.37 47.81 17.72
N LYS A 73 28.36 48.35 16.97
CA LYS A 73 28.27 48.40 15.52
C LYS A 73 28.29 46.99 14.88
N LYS A 74 29.05 46.06 15.46
CA LYS A 74 29.05 44.66 15.04
C LYS A 74 27.68 44.00 15.23
N ALA A 75 27.03 44.24 16.38
CA ALA A 75 25.70 43.75 16.64
C ALA A 75 24.65 44.36 15.68
N GLU A 76 24.77 45.66 15.36
CA GLU A 76 23.93 46.33 14.37
C GLU A 76 24.06 45.71 12.98
N LEU A 77 25.31 45.48 12.49
CA LEU A 77 25.58 44.88 11.20
C LEU A 77 25.08 43.42 11.13
N ALA A 78 25.28 42.65 12.20
CA ALA A 78 24.80 41.28 12.28
C ALA A 78 23.26 41.23 12.26
N LYS A 79 22.59 42.13 12.95
CA LYS A 79 21.13 42.25 12.95
C LYS A 79 20.60 42.61 11.55
N ALA A 80 21.20 43.63 10.91
CA ALA A 80 20.83 44.02 9.55
C ALA A 80 21.04 42.90 8.53
N ALA A 81 22.15 42.14 8.63
CA ALA A 81 22.42 40.99 7.77
C ALA A 81 21.41 39.85 7.99
N LEU A 82 21.01 39.62 9.25
CA LEU A 82 19.97 38.62 9.57
C LEU A 82 18.61 39.04 9.01
N GLU A 83 18.22 40.32 9.17
CA GLU A 83 16.95 40.81 8.61
C GLU A 83 16.89 40.72 7.10
N LEU A 84 17.98 41.01 6.38
CA LEU A 84 18.10 40.81 4.92
C LEU A 84 17.96 39.34 4.54
N LYS A 85 18.60 38.44 5.30
CA LYS A 85 18.51 37.02 5.07
C LYS A 85 17.09 36.52 5.30
N LEU A 86 16.45 36.88 6.38
CA LEU A 86 15.05 36.49 6.67
C LEU A 86 14.09 37.02 5.61
N ALA A 87 14.26 38.26 5.14
CA ALA A 87 13.44 38.81 4.06
C ALA A 87 13.63 38.04 2.72
N SER A 88 14.84 37.55 2.46
CA SER A 88 15.09 36.75 1.25
C SER A 88 14.59 35.30 1.33
N GLU A 89 14.34 34.80 2.55
CA GLU A 89 13.83 33.45 2.84
C GLU A 89 12.31 33.45 3.10
N GLU A 90 11.60 34.55 2.85
CA GLU A 90 10.15 34.64 3.02
C GLU A 90 9.44 33.67 2.09
N ILE A 91 8.73 32.72 2.67
CA ILE A 91 7.94 31.72 1.96
C ILE A 91 6.47 32.11 2.04
N ASP A 92 5.80 32.18 0.90
CA ASP A 92 4.36 32.39 0.86
C ASP A 92 3.62 31.14 1.38
N VAL A 93 3.21 31.20 2.65
CA VAL A 93 2.48 30.12 3.32
C VAL A 93 1.01 30.00 2.86
N THR A 94 0.53 30.93 2.03
CA THR A 94 -0.83 30.86 1.46
C THR A 94 -0.88 29.96 0.23
N LEU A 95 0.27 29.60 -0.35
CA LEU A 95 0.32 28.66 -1.45
C LEU A 95 -0.19 27.29 -1.00
N PRO A 96 -1.07 26.64 -1.80
CA PRO A 96 -1.59 25.32 -1.46
C PRO A 96 -0.44 24.31 -1.36
N SER A 97 -0.48 23.45 -0.34
CA SER A 97 0.47 22.35 -0.21
C SER A 97 0.34 21.37 -1.39
N ARG A 98 1.41 20.64 -1.68
CA ARG A 98 1.36 19.57 -2.66
C ARG A 98 0.33 18.53 -2.19
N LYS A 99 -0.74 18.34 -2.96
CA LYS A 99 -1.72 17.28 -2.65
C LYS A 99 -1.00 15.94 -2.71
N VAL A 100 -0.98 15.23 -1.59
CA VAL A 100 -0.57 13.82 -1.56
C VAL A 100 -1.78 13.03 -2.07
N SER A 101 -1.63 12.32 -3.19
CA SER A 101 -2.67 11.40 -3.65
C SER A 101 -2.67 10.18 -2.73
N LEU A 102 -3.79 9.91 -2.06
CA LEU A 102 -3.98 8.65 -1.35
C LEU A 102 -4.04 7.52 -2.38
N GLY A 103 -3.40 6.40 -2.06
CA GLY A 103 -3.51 5.16 -2.86
C GLY A 103 -4.91 4.57 -2.72
N GLY A 104 -5.33 3.76 -3.71
CA GLY A 104 -6.56 2.97 -3.66
C GLY A 104 -6.27 1.48 -3.56
N VAL A 105 -7.22 0.74 -3.01
CA VAL A 105 -7.18 -0.72 -3.00
C VAL A 105 -7.42 -1.23 -4.43
N ASN A 106 -6.65 -2.23 -4.86
CA ASN A 106 -6.89 -2.90 -6.13
C ASN A 106 -8.34 -3.46 -6.14
N PRO A 107 -9.14 -3.21 -7.20
CA PRO A 107 -10.53 -3.67 -7.25
C PRO A 107 -10.67 -5.19 -7.13
N LEU A 108 -9.67 -5.98 -7.51
CA LEU A 108 -9.65 -7.42 -7.30
C LEU A 108 -9.59 -7.76 -5.79
N ASN A 109 -8.68 -7.11 -5.04
CA ASN A 109 -8.59 -7.35 -3.59
C ASN A 109 -9.87 -6.92 -2.87
N LYS A 110 -10.47 -5.80 -3.30
CA LYS A 110 -11.75 -5.34 -2.75
C LYS A 110 -12.88 -6.35 -2.96
N ILE A 111 -12.95 -6.99 -4.13
CA ILE A 111 -13.94 -8.05 -4.39
C ILE A 111 -13.63 -9.31 -3.59
N ILE A 112 -12.36 -9.70 -3.44
CA ILE A 112 -11.98 -10.86 -2.61
C ILE A 112 -12.43 -10.65 -1.16
N GLU A 113 -12.10 -9.50 -0.57
CA GLU A 113 -12.53 -9.12 0.79
C GLU A 113 -14.05 -9.14 0.93
N GLU A 114 -14.79 -8.57 -0.03
CA GLU A 114 -16.25 -8.57 -0.03
C GLU A 114 -16.83 -10.00 -0.08
N ILE A 115 -16.27 -10.87 -0.93
CA ILE A 115 -16.70 -12.28 -1.01
C ILE A 115 -16.39 -13.02 0.29
N GLU A 116 -15.21 -12.82 0.86
CA GLU A 116 -14.86 -13.41 2.16
C GLU A 116 -15.82 -12.97 3.27
N GLU A 117 -16.12 -11.69 3.38
CA GLU A 117 -17.07 -11.16 4.37
C GLU A 117 -18.47 -11.78 4.23
N ILE A 118 -18.96 -11.94 2.99
CA ILE A 118 -20.24 -12.59 2.73
C ILE A 118 -20.24 -14.02 3.26
N PHE A 119 -19.22 -14.82 2.92
CA PHE A 119 -19.17 -16.23 3.35
C PHE A 119 -18.90 -16.37 4.85
N ILE A 120 -18.06 -15.50 5.43
CA ILE A 120 -17.86 -15.45 6.89
C ILE A 120 -19.17 -15.17 7.60
N SER A 121 -20.00 -14.25 7.09
CA SER A 121 -21.33 -13.96 7.66
C SER A 121 -22.28 -15.15 7.62
N MET A 122 -22.08 -16.06 6.65
CA MET A 122 -22.81 -17.33 6.55
C MET A 122 -22.20 -18.45 7.41
N GLY A 123 -21.13 -18.17 8.18
CA GLY A 123 -20.48 -19.13 9.08
C GLY A 123 -19.40 -19.99 8.41
N TYR A 124 -18.82 -19.55 7.29
CA TYR A 124 -17.63 -20.17 6.71
C TYR A 124 -16.36 -19.67 7.40
N SER A 125 -15.34 -20.52 7.45
CA SER A 125 -13.99 -20.14 7.84
C SER A 125 -13.12 -19.99 6.58
N VAL A 126 -12.18 -19.05 6.61
CA VAL A 126 -11.19 -18.89 5.53
C VAL A 126 -10.06 -19.88 5.77
N ALA A 127 -9.73 -20.68 4.76
CA ALA A 127 -8.63 -21.66 4.79
C ALA A 127 -7.60 -21.36 3.70
N GLU A 128 -6.33 -21.45 4.05
CA GLU A 128 -5.21 -21.21 3.16
C GLU A 128 -4.36 -22.48 2.94
N GLY A 129 -3.67 -22.53 1.82
CA GLY A 129 -2.76 -23.62 1.50
C GLY A 129 -1.63 -23.19 0.55
N PRO A 130 -0.65 -24.07 0.31
CA PRO A 130 0.53 -23.75 -0.49
C PRO A 130 0.20 -23.56 -1.98
N GLU A 131 0.88 -22.64 -2.64
CA GLU A 131 0.79 -22.43 -4.10
C GLU A 131 1.54 -23.52 -4.87
N VAL A 132 2.64 -24.02 -4.32
CA VAL A 132 3.35 -25.21 -4.82
C VAL A 132 2.77 -26.43 -4.13
N GLU A 133 2.11 -27.29 -4.91
CA GLU A 133 1.33 -28.40 -4.40
C GLU A 133 1.83 -29.74 -4.94
N THR A 134 1.50 -30.82 -4.27
CA THR A 134 1.78 -32.16 -4.76
C THR A 134 0.71 -32.63 -5.75
N ASP A 135 1.11 -33.44 -6.72
CA ASP A 135 0.19 -34.10 -7.67
C ASP A 135 -0.95 -34.84 -6.94
N LYS A 136 -0.62 -35.45 -5.80
CA LYS A 136 -1.60 -36.13 -4.95
C LYS A 136 -2.76 -35.23 -4.53
N PHE A 137 -2.47 -34.02 -4.00
CA PHE A 137 -3.52 -33.11 -3.54
C PHE A 137 -4.18 -32.35 -4.67
N ASN A 138 -3.41 -32.01 -5.72
CA ASN A 138 -3.96 -31.25 -6.84
C ASN A 138 -4.87 -32.09 -7.76
N PHE A 139 -4.68 -33.42 -7.76
CA PHE A 139 -5.40 -34.33 -8.67
C PHE A 139 -5.96 -35.58 -7.98
N GLU A 140 -5.12 -36.45 -7.42
CA GLU A 140 -5.57 -37.77 -6.95
C GLU A 140 -6.67 -37.66 -5.88
N MET A 141 -6.48 -36.82 -4.88
CA MET A 141 -7.47 -36.57 -3.81
C MET A 141 -8.77 -35.93 -4.30
N LEU A 142 -8.78 -35.45 -5.54
CA LEU A 142 -9.91 -34.84 -6.22
C LEU A 142 -10.54 -35.76 -7.28
N ASN A 143 -10.39 -37.07 -7.11
CA ASN A 143 -10.93 -38.09 -8.01
C ASN A 143 -10.36 -38.04 -9.44
N LEU A 144 -9.11 -37.57 -9.57
CA LEU A 144 -8.36 -37.47 -10.84
C LEU A 144 -7.12 -38.37 -10.75
N PRO A 145 -7.26 -39.69 -10.96
CA PRO A 145 -6.11 -40.61 -10.96
C PRO A 145 -5.12 -40.31 -12.10
N LYS A 146 -3.92 -40.88 -12.04
CA LYS A 146 -2.80 -40.54 -12.94
C LYS A 146 -3.15 -40.65 -14.44
N ASP A 147 -3.98 -41.61 -14.82
CA ASP A 147 -4.37 -41.84 -16.20
C ASP A 147 -5.70 -41.17 -16.60
N HIS A 148 -6.20 -40.23 -15.82
CA HIS A 148 -7.48 -39.58 -16.11
C HIS A 148 -7.34 -38.53 -17.21
N PRO A 149 -8.16 -38.56 -18.31
CA PRO A 149 -8.04 -37.64 -19.44
C PRO A 149 -8.18 -36.17 -19.07
N ALA A 150 -8.92 -35.83 -18.00
CA ALA A 150 -9.08 -34.45 -17.55
C ALA A 150 -7.79 -33.81 -17.02
N ARG A 151 -6.74 -34.60 -16.76
CA ARG A 151 -5.42 -34.06 -16.40
C ARG A 151 -4.73 -33.36 -17.57
N ASP A 152 -4.87 -33.93 -18.76
CA ASP A 152 -4.29 -33.38 -20.00
C ASP A 152 -4.99 -32.09 -20.43
N MET A 153 -6.26 -31.91 -20.01
CA MET A 153 -7.02 -30.68 -20.24
C MET A 153 -6.62 -29.51 -19.34
N GLN A 154 -5.95 -29.79 -18.22
CA GLN A 154 -5.42 -28.79 -17.34
C GLN A 154 -3.94 -28.54 -17.62
N ASP A 155 -3.64 -27.59 -18.49
CA ASP A 155 -2.28 -27.16 -18.77
C ASP A 155 -1.57 -26.67 -17.49
N SER A 156 -0.79 -27.57 -16.88
CA SER A 156 -0.19 -27.37 -15.55
C SER A 156 1.29 -27.00 -15.63
N PHE A 157 1.75 -26.14 -14.70
CA PHE A 157 3.18 -25.85 -14.53
C PHE A 157 3.79 -26.85 -13.53
N TYR A 158 4.43 -27.89 -14.04
CA TYR A 158 5.17 -28.85 -13.22
C TYR A 158 6.56 -28.34 -12.87
N ILE A 159 6.93 -28.46 -11.59
CA ILE A 159 8.28 -28.18 -11.08
C ILE A 159 9.11 -29.47 -11.11
N THR A 160 8.50 -30.56 -10.68
CA THR A 160 9.01 -31.94 -10.76
C THR A 160 7.87 -32.84 -11.18
N ASN A 161 8.13 -34.16 -11.33
CA ASN A 161 7.07 -35.15 -11.66
C ASN A 161 5.97 -35.25 -10.57
N GLU A 162 6.23 -34.73 -9.35
CA GLU A 162 5.31 -34.82 -8.19
C GLU A 162 4.89 -33.46 -7.64
N LEU A 163 5.56 -32.38 -8.05
CA LEU A 163 5.29 -31.01 -7.58
C LEU A 163 4.92 -30.12 -8.75
N LEU A 164 3.87 -29.32 -8.56
CA LEU A 164 3.37 -28.38 -9.56
C LEU A 164 2.87 -27.09 -8.90
N MET A 165 2.72 -26.05 -9.69
CA MET A 165 1.92 -24.89 -9.28
C MET A 165 0.44 -25.31 -9.30
N ARG A 166 -0.28 -25.10 -8.21
CA ARG A 166 -1.69 -25.53 -8.10
C ARG A 166 -2.55 -24.91 -9.21
N THR A 167 -3.37 -25.70 -9.84
CA THR A 167 -4.27 -25.29 -10.92
C THR A 167 -5.63 -24.82 -10.42
N GLN A 168 -5.91 -25.02 -9.12
CA GLN A 168 -7.16 -24.71 -8.41
C GLN A 168 -6.86 -24.62 -6.90
N THR A 169 -7.80 -24.08 -6.12
CA THR A 169 -7.67 -24.05 -4.66
C THR A 169 -8.29 -25.29 -3.97
N SER A 170 -8.87 -26.22 -4.71
CA SER A 170 -9.41 -27.50 -4.22
C SER A 170 -8.44 -28.34 -3.37
N PRO A 171 -7.10 -28.32 -3.58
CA PRO A 171 -6.15 -28.97 -2.66
C PRO A 171 -6.31 -28.54 -1.20
N VAL A 172 -6.69 -27.28 -0.95
CA VAL A 172 -6.95 -26.78 0.40
C VAL A 172 -8.17 -27.46 1.01
N GLN A 173 -9.24 -27.68 0.21
CA GLN A 173 -10.42 -28.40 0.64
C GLN A 173 -10.06 -29.83 1.09
N ALA A 174 -9.26 -30.55 0.28
CA ALA A 174 -8.80 -31.89 0.62
C ALA A 174 -7.96 -31.91 1.91
N ARG A 175 -7.11 -30.92 2.13
CA ARG A 175 -6.31 -30.78 3.36
C ARG A 175 -7.17 -30.53 4.58
N GLU A 176 -8.17 -29.65 4.48
CA GLU A 176 -9.07 -29.35 5.59
C GLU A 176 -9.98 -30.54 5.95
N MET A 177 -10.49 -31.27 4.93
CA MET A 177 -11.20 -32.51 5.18
C MET A 177 -10.34 -33.56 5.90
N LEU A 178 -9.07 -33.73 5.51
CA LEU A 178 -8.14 -34.63 6.21
C LEU A 178 -7.86 -34.20 7.65
N LYS A 179 -7.75 -32.90 7.92
CA LYS A 179 -7.60 -32.37 9.28
C LYS A 179 -8.82 -32.67 10.17
N ALA A 180 -10.01 -32.66 9.57
CA ALA A 180 -11.24 -33.00 10.25
C ALA A 180 -11.37 -34.48 10.63
N ASN A 181 -10.48 -35.34 10.09
CA ASN A 181 -10.35 -36.76 10.43
C ASN A 181 -11.68 -37.57 10.33
N GLY A 182 -12.47 -37.28 9.29
CA GLY A 182 -13.75 -37.97 9.06
C GLY A 182 -14.92 -37.50 9.91
N GLU A 183 -14.77 -36.39 10.64
CA GLU A 183 -15.82 -35.80 11.46
C GLU A 183 -16.19 -34.39 10.95
N GLY A 184 -17.47 -34.12 10.76
CA GLY A 184 -17.99 -32.81 10.37
C GLY A 184 -18.47 -31.97 11.56
N PRO A 185 -18.81 -30.69 11.33
CA PRO A 185 -18.89 -30.04 10.02
C PRO A 185 -17.57 -29.49 9.52
N VAL A 186 -17.35 -29.54 8.19
CA VAL A 186 -16.33 -28.73 7.50
C VAL A 186 -17.06 -27.66 6.67
N LYS A 187 -16.79 -26.39 6.91
CA LYS A 187 -17.43 -25.28 6.21
C LYS A 187 -16.43 -24.16 5.99
N ILE A 188 -15.85 -24.13 4.80
CA ILE A 188 -14.70 -23.28 4.47
C ILE A 188 -14.84 -22.61 3.12
N ILE A 189 -14.13 -21.47 2.96
CA ILE A 189 -13.75 -20.91 1.67
C ILE A 189 -12.23 -20.88 1.56
N CYS A 190 -11.73 -21.05 0.34
CA CYS A 190 -10.30 -21.13 0.04
C CYS A 190 -9.94 -20.10 -1.03
N PRO A 191 -9.68 -18.83 -0.67
CA PRO A 191 -9.16 -17.85 -1.61
C PRO A 191 -7.68 -18.12 -1.88
N GLY A 192 -7.24 -17.88 -3.13
CA GLY A 192 -5.83 -18.01 -3.45
C GLY A 192 -5.50 -17.96 -4.94
N LYS A 193 -4.24 -17.70 -5.22
CA LYS A 193 -3.71 -17.71 -6.60
C LYS A 193 -3.61 -19.13 -7.12
N VAL A 194 -3.90 -19.26 -8.40
CA VAL A 194 -3.81 -20.49 -9.16
C VAL A 194 -3.11 -20.25 -10.50
N PHE A 195 -2.58 -21.29 -11.10
CA PHE A 195 -1.66 -21.19 -12.24
C PHE A 195 -2.02 -22.22 -13.31
N ARG A 196 -2.20 -21.73 -14.54
CA ARG A 196 -2.46 -22.58 -15.72
C ARG A 196 -1.64 -22.07 -16.89
N ARG A 197 -1.20 -22.96 -17.79
CA ARG A 197 -0.41 -22.59 -18.97
C ARG A 197 -1.26 -21.98 -20.09
N ASP A 198 -2.25 -21.19 -19.72
CA ASP A 198 -3.07 -20.43 -20.66
C ASP A 198 -2.30 -19.26 -21.25
N ASN A 199 -2.61 -18.90 -22.49
CA ASN A 199 -2.11 -17.65 -23.08
C ASN A 199 -2.87 -16.47 -22.49
N ASP A 200 -2.13 -15.41 -22.17
CA ASP A 200 -2.73 -14.18 -21.64
C ASP A 200 -3.52 -13.42 -22.73
N ASP A 201 -4.82 -13.27 -22.51
CA ASP A 201 -5.71 -12.46 -23.33
C ASP A 201 -6.63 -11.56 -22.48
N ALA A 202 -7.69 -11.03 -23.02
CA ALA A 202 -8.61 -10.17 -22.27
C ALA A 202 -9.43 -10.91 -21.20
N THR A 203 -9.51 -12.25 -21.28
CA THR A 203 -10.36 -13.10 -20.43
C THR A 203 -9.59 -14.20 -19.70
N HIS A 204 -8.36 -14.50 -20.13
CA HIS A 204 -7.50 -15.53 -19.56
C HIS A 204 -6.17 -14.95 -19.11
N SER A 205 -5.62 -15.53 -18.04
CA SER A 205 -4.28 -15.24 -17.55
C SER A 205 -3.64 -16.51 -17.02
N HIS A 206 -2.33 -16.67 -17.26
CA HIS A 206 -1.56 -17.81 -16.74
C HIS A 206 -1.53 -17.86 -15.21
N GLN A 207 -1.76 -16.73 -14.55
CA GLN A 207 -1.97 -16.58 -13.11
C GLN A 207 -3.26 -15.82 -12.88
N PHE A 208 -4.16 -16.38 -12.06
CA PHE A 208 -5.39 -15.72 -11.65
C PHE A 208 -5.73 -16.13 -10.22
N THR A 209 -6.80 -15.59 -9.67
CA THR A 209 -7.28 -15.93 -8.34
C THR A 209 -8.48 -16.83 -8.44
N GLN A 210 -8.63 -17.76 -7.49
CA GLN A 210 -9.81 -18.57 -7.33
C GLN A 210 -10.28 -18.53 -5.89
N ILE A 211 -11.59 -18.48 -5.70
CA ILE A 211 -12.21 -18.69 -4.40
C ILE A 211 -13.10 -19.92 -4.53
N GLU A 212 -12.77 -20.96 -3.79
CA GLU A 212 -13.59 -22.15 -3.72
C GLU A 212 -14.21 -22.30 -2.33
N GLY A 213 -15.41 -22.84 -2.28
CA GLY A 213 -16.09 -23.15 -1.04
C GLY A 213 -16.38 -24.64 -0.92
N LEU A 214 -16.35 -25.14 0.30
CA LEU A 214 -16.69 -26.51 0.66
C LEU A 214 -17.57 -26.54 1.91
N VAL A 215 -18.62 -27.33 1.84
CA VAL A 215 -19.40 -27.73 3.02
C VAL A 215 -19.49 -29.26 3.04
N VAL A 216 -19.12 -29.88 4.15
CA VAL A 216 -19.31 -31.32 4.42
C VAL A 216 -19.92 -31.46 5.79
N ASP A 217 -21.10 -32.06 5.86
CA ASP A 217 -21.80 -32.39 7.10
C ASP A 217 -22.81 -33.50 6.82
N LYS A 218 -23.58 -33.89 7.86
CA LYS A 218 -24.68 -34.83 7.71
C LYS A 218 -25.86 -34.16 7.00
N ASN A 219 -26.50 -34.92 6.09
CA ASN A 219 -27.72 -34.50 5.39
C ASN A 219 -27.58 -33.20 4.53
N ILE A 220 -26.42 -32.89 4.06
CA ILE A 220 -26.24 -31.76 3.11
C ILE A 220 -26.87 -32.14 1.78
N THR A 221 -27.66 -31.23 1.21
CA THR A 221 -28.42 -31.44 -0.02
C THR A 221 -28.05 -30.47 -1.13
N PHE A 222 -28.47 -30.79 -2.34
CA PHE A 222 -28.33 -29.87 -3.50
C PHE A 222 -29.13 -28.56 -3.30
N SER A 223 -30.22 -28.62 -2.50
CA SER A 223 -30.99 -27.40 -2.15
C SER A 223 -30.17 -26.44 -1.27
N ASP A 224 -29.31 -26.97 -0.40
CA ASP A 224 -28.42 -26.16 0.44
C ASP A 224 -27.37 -25.47 -0.42
N LEU A 225 -26.80 -26.16 -1.41
CA LEU A 225 -25.93 -25.56 -2.42
C LEU A 225 -26.63 -24.43 -3.16
N LYS A 226 -27.83 -24.69 -3.70
CA LYS A 226 -28.60 -23.68 -4.44
C LYS A 226 -28.89 -22.46 -3.58
N GLY A 227 -29.37 -22.65 -2.36
CA GLY A 227 -29.68 -21.55 -1.42
C GLY A 227 -28.43 -20.70 -1.08
N THR A 228 -27.30 -21.36 -0.85
CA THR A 228 -26.01 -20.71 -0.60
C THR A 228 -25.61 -19.80 -1.78
N LEU A 229 -25.69 -20.33 -3.00
CA LEU A 229 -25.31 -19.60 -4.21
C LEU A 229 -26.29 -18.47 -4.54
N GLU A 230 -27.59 -18.66 -4.34
CA GLU A 230 -28.59 -17.59 -4.49
C GLU A 230 -28.32 -16.43 -3.52
N HIS A 231 -28.01 -16.73 -2.27
CA HIS A 231 -27.66 -15.70 -1.29
C HIS A 231 -26.40 -14.94 -1.68
N PHE A 232 -25.36 -15.66 -2.05
CA PHE A 232 -24.10 -15.06 -2.53
C PHE A 232 -24.31 -14.13 -3.74
N ILE A 233 -25.02 -14.60 -4.77
CA ILE A 233 -25.25 -13.82 -6.00
C ILE A 233 -26.06 -12.54 -5.68
N LYS A 234 -27.08 -12.63 -4.85
CA LYS A 234 -27.87 -11.47 -4.42
C LYS A 234 -27.03 -10.47 -3.62
N ALA A 235 -26.21 -10.94 -2.72
CA ALA A 235 -25.34 -10.09 -1.90
C ALA A 235 -24.32 -9.30 -2.77
N VAL A 236 -23.74 -9.94 -3.81
CA VAL A 236 -22.70 -9.31 -4.66
C VAL A 236 -23.31 -8.42 -5.77
N PHE A 237 -24.38 -8.88 -6.42
CA PHE A 237 -24.91 -8.26 -7.64
C PHE A 237 -26.26 -7.58 -7.46
N GLY A 238 -26.91 -7.75 -6.31
CA GLY A 238 -28.20 -7.13 -5.96
C GLY A 238 -29.35 -8.14 -5.85
N GLU A 239 -30.37 -7.78 -5.07
CA GLU A 239 -31.50 -8.62 -4.68
C GLU A 239 -32.35 -9.17 -5.84
N ASN A 240 -32.39 -8.47 -6.97
CA ASN A 240 -33.19 -8.86 -8.13
C ASN A 240 -32.54 -9.92 -9.00
N LYS A 241 -31.27 -10.28 -8.74
CA LYS A 241 -30.53 -11.26 -9.54
C LYS A 241 -31.08 -12.68 -9.36
N LYS A 242 -31.24 -13.35 -10.50
CA LYS A 242 -31.68 -14.73 -10.58
C LYS A 242 -30.49 -15.62 -10.94
N ILE A 243 -30.46 -16.87 -10.45
CA ILE A 243 -29.50 -17.89 -10.88
C ILE A 243 -30.18 -18.93 -11.75
N ARG A 244 -29.39 -19.48 -12.66
CA ARG A 244 -29.74 -20.65 -13.48
C ARG A 244 -28.65 -21.69 -13.35
N LEU A 245 -29.04 -22.91 -13.01
CA LEU A 245 -28.14 -24.05 -12.90
C LEU A 245 -28.22 -24.86 -14.21
N ARG A 246 -27.08 -25.05 -14.87
CA ARG A 246 -26.94 -25.91 -16.07
C ARG A 246 -26.16 -27.14 -15.70
N PRO A 247 -26.59 -28.38 -16.10
CA PRO A 247 -25.79 -29.59 -15.92
C PRO A 247 -24.40 -29.44 -16.51
N SER A 248 -23.38 -29.88 -15.76
CA SER A 248 -21.99 -29.90 -16.21
C SER A 248 -21.30 -31.15 -15.66
N PHE A 249 -20.00 -31.29 -15.88
CA PHE A 249 -19.19 -32.38 -15.39
C PHE A 249 -17.90 -31.90 -14.79
N PHE A 250 -17.67 -32.24 -13.51
CA PHE A 250 -16.38 -32.09 -12.85
C PHE A 250 -16.04 -33.43 -12.16
N PRO A 251 -14.80 -33.93 -12.23
CA PRO A 251 -14.43 -35.23 -11.66
C PRO A 251 -14.65 -35.35 -10.16
N PHE A 252 -14.60 -34.25 -9.46
CA PHE A 252 -14.68 -34.17 -7.99
C PHE A 252 -16.09 -33.86 -7.45
N THR A 253 -17.08 -33.65 -8.33
CA THR A 253 -18.49 -33.44 -7.94
C THR A 253 -19.45 -34.30 -8.80
N GLU A 254 -20.55 -34.74 -8.16
CA GLU A 254 -21.65 -35.46 -8.82
C GLU A 254 -22.95 -35.32 -8.00
N PRO A 255 -24.02 -34.66 -8.51
CA PRO A 255 -24.08 -33.97 -9.80
C PRO A 255 -23.25 -32.67 -9.81
N SER A 256 -22.80 -32.29 -11.00
CA SER A 256 -22.08 -31.03 -11.25
C SER A 256 -22.95 -30.06 -12.03
N VAL A 257 -22.79 -28.77 -11.76
CA VAL A 257 -23.51 -27.68 -12.44
C VAL A 257 -22.59 -26.48 -12.69
N GLU A 258 -22.86 -25.80 -13.78
CA GLU A 258 -22.45 -24.43 -14.02
C GLU A 258 -23.55 -23.49 -13.60
N VAL A 259 -23.17 -22.38 -13.01
CA VAL A 259 -24.09 -21.38 -12.44
C VAL A 259 -24.00 -20.11 -13.25
N ASP A 260 -25.13 -19.74 -13.86
CA ASP A 260 -25.29 -18.49 -14.58
C ASP A 260 -26.06 -17.49 -13.72
N VAL A 261 -25.72 -16.22 -13.87
CA VAL A 261 -26.44 -15.09 -13.28
C VAL A 261 -27.20 -14.28 -14.34
N SER A 262 -28.41 -13.84 -14.01
CA SER A 262 -29.20 -12.97 -14.86
C SER A 262 -28.53 -11.61 -15.06
N TRP A 263 -28.53 -11.09 -16.31
CA TRP A 263 -27.91 -9.84 -16.66
C TRP A 263 -28.76 -9.06 -17.67
N GLY A 264 -28.89 -7.75 -17.45
CA GLY A 264 -29.70 -6.88 -18.29
C GLY A 264 -30.96 -6.39 -17.57
N ASN A 265 -32.02 -6.08 -18.32
CA ASN A 265 -33.31 -5.65 -17.75
C ASN A 265 -34.07 -6.89 -17.24
N GLU A 266 -34.18 -7.01 -15.93
CA GLU A 266 -34.76 -8.17 -15.24
C GLU A 266 -36.31 -8.19 -15.30
N ASP A 267 -36.92 -7.06 -15.66
CA ASP A 267 -38.37 -6.95 -15.86
C ASP A 267 -38.83 -7.48 -17.24
N ASP A 268 -37.88 -7.73 -18.13
CA ASP A 268 -38.11 -8.26 -19.49
C ASP A 268 -37.53 -9.69 -19.57
N GLU A 269 -38.35 -10.67 -19.24
CA GLU A 269 -37.93 -12.09 -19.19
C GLU A 269 -37.42 -12.60 -20.54
N ASP A 270 -37.88 -12.06 -21.67
CA ASP A 270 -37.47 -12.47 -23.01
C ASP A 270 -36.07 -11.93 -23.40
N ASN A 271 -35.56 -10.90 -22.70
CA ASN A 271 -34.27 -10.26 -22.97
C ASN A 271 -33.21 -10.48 -21.86
N ILE A 272 -33.44 -11.39 -20.92
CA ILE A 272 -32.44 -11.75 -19.90
C ILE A 272 -31.25 -12.45 -20.59
N ARG A 273 -30.07 -11.87 -20.44
CA ARG A 273 -28.80 -12.55 -20.76
C ARG A 273 -28.37 -13.37 -19.56
N TRP A 274 -27.86 -14.54 -19.80
CA TRP A 274 -27.30 -15.41 -18.76
C TRP A 274 -25.79 -15.43 -18.90
N LEU A 275 -25.09 -15.09 -17.84
CA LEU A 275 -23.63 -15.05 -17.80
C LEU A 275 -23.14 -16.07 -16.80
N GLU A 276 -22.31 -17.00 -17.27
CA GLU A 276 -21.64 -17.96 -16.40
C GLU A 276 -20.71 -17.25 -15.44
N ILE A 277 -20.80 -17.64 -14.15
CA ILE A 277 -20.03 -17.03 -13.06
C ILE A 277 -19.19 -18.04 -12.28
N LEU A 278 -19.65 -19.28 -12.09
CA LEU A 278 -18.98 -20.27 -11.29
C LEU A 278 -19.42 -21.71 -11.64
N GLY A 279 -18.56 -22.67 -11.27
CA GLY A 279 -18.89 -24.10 -11.26
C GLY A 279 -19.19 -24.58 -9.83
N ALA A 280 -20.10 -25.56 -9.70
CA ALA A 280 -20.49 -26.11 -8.42
C ALA A 280 -20.98 -27.57 -8.53
N GLY A 281 -21.14 -28.24 -7.40
CA GLY A 281 -21.76 -29.58 -7.36
C GLY A 281 -21.72 -30.23 -5.99
N MET A 282 -22.35 -31.37 -5.88
CA MET A 282 -22.24 -32.21 -4.68
C MET A 282 -20.89 -32.93 -4.70
N VAL A 283 -20.22 -32.97 -3.56
CA VAL A 283 -18.89 -33.61 -3.44
C VAL A 283 -18.98 -35.08 -3.81
N HIS A 284 -18.13 -35.53 -4.73
CA HIS A 284 -18.12 -36.91 -5.18
C HIS A 284 -17.80 -37.88 -4.02
N PRO A 285 -18.53 -39.01 -3.85
CA PRO A 285 -18.30 -39.97 -2.76
C PRO A 285 -16.85 -40.46 -2.63
N ASN A 286 -16.13 -40.59 -3.73
CA ASN A 286 -14.70 -40.96 -3.69
C ASN A 286 -13.82 -39.90 -3.02
N VAL A 287 -14.12 -38.61 -3.22
CA VAL A 287 -13.41 -37.52 -2.57
C VAL A 287 -13.63 -37.58 -1.05
N LEU A 288 -14.86 -37.78 -0.60
CA LEU A 288 -15.18 -37.97 0.80
C LEU A 288 -14.44 -39.16 1.42
N LYS A 289 -14.47 -40.34 0.73
CA LYS A 289 -13.75 -41.54 1.17
C LYS A 289 -12.24 -41.33 1.28
N MET A 290 -11.63 -40.72 0.28
CA MET A 290 -10.18 -40.42 0.32
C MET A 290 -9.79 -39.45 1.44
N ALA A 291 -10.71 -38.59 1.85
CA ALA A 291 -10.54 -37.65 2.96
C ALA A 291 -10.91 -38.25 4.33
N GLY A 292 -11.34 -39.52 4.38
CA GLY A 292 -11.68 -40.24 5.62
C GLY A 292 -13.14 -40.13 6.08
N PHE A 293 -14.01 -39.48 5.29
CA PHE A 293 -15.44 -39.40 5.58
C PHE A 293 -16.20 -40.60 5.06
N ASP A 294 -17.19 -41.10 5.83
CA ASP A 294 -18.10 -42.11 5.36
C ASP A 294 -19.22 -41.47 4.50
N PRO A 295 -19.27 -41.74 3.17
CA PRO A 295 -20.27 -41.13 2.29
C PRO A 295 -21.71 -41.61 2.53
N GLU A 296 -21.92 -42.66 3.33
CA GLU A 296 -23.28 -43.09 3.74
C GLU A 296 -23.82 -42.22 4.90
N VAL A 297 -22.92 -41.51 5.60
CA VAL A 297 -23.23 -40.63 6.73
C VAL A 297 -23.11 -39.16 6.38
N TYR A 298 -22.08 -38.82 5.63
CA TYR A 298 -21.72 -37.45 5.26
C TYR A 298 -21.97 -37.17 3.80
N SER A 299 -22.51 -36.01 3.54
CA SER A 299 -22.61 -35.43 2.19
C SER A 299 -22.02 -34.02 2.18
N GLY A 300 -21.81 -33.45 1.01
CA GLY A 300 -21.28 -32.10 0.94
C GLY A 300 -21.49 -31.48 -0.43
N PHE A 301 -21.22 -30.20 -0.53
CA PHE A 301 -21.14 -29.51 -1.80
C PHE A 301 -19.89 -28.65 -1.88
N ALA A 302 -19.45 -28.38 -3.10
CA ALA A 302 -18.37 -27.49 -3.40
C ALA A 302 -18.74 -26.55 -4.55
N PHE A 303 -18.10 -25.39 -4.58
CA PHE A 303 -18.22 -24.42 -5.67
C PHE A 303 -16.88 -23.72 -5.86
N GLY A 304 -16.64 -23.17 -7.05
CA GLY A 304 -15.41 -22.43 -7.35
C GLY A 304 -15.67 -21.31 -8.35
N MET A 305 -15.15 -20.12 -8.03
CA MET A 305 -15.28 -18.92 -8.84
C MET A 305 -13.95 -18.18 -9.01
N GLY A 306 -13.81 -17.44 -10.13
CA GLY A 306 -12.75 -16.48 -10.34
C GLY A 306 -13.21 -15.08 -9.87
N PRO A 307 -12.67 -14.51 -8.79
CA PRO A 307 -13.06 -13.17 -8.35
C PRO A 307 -12.76 -12.09 -9.41
N GLU A 308 -11.80 -12.31 -10.34
CA GLU A 308 -11.61 -11.44 -11.50
C GLU A 308 -12.87 -11.37 -12.35
N ARG A 309 -13.53 -12.52 -12.61
CA ARG A 309 -14.78 -12.56 -13.38
C ARG A 309 -15.89 -11.78 -12.68
N VAL A 310 -15.99 -11.93 -11.36
CA VAL A 310 -16.95 -11.18 -10.51
C VAL A 310 -16.65 -9.67 -10.59
N ALA A 311 -15.39 -9.27 -10.42
CA ALA A 311 -14.97 -7.88 -10.50
C ALA A 311 -15.19 -7.27 -11.89
N MET A 312 -14.87 -8.02 -12.95
CA MET A 312 -15.10 -7.58 -14.33
C MET A 312 -16.58 -7.27 -14.59
N LEU A 313 -17.46 -8.14 -14.13
CA LEU A 313 -18.91 -7.94 -14.27
C LEU A 313 -19.42 -6.78 -13.41
N LYS A 314 -19.01 -6.73 -12.14
CA LYS A 314 -19.48 -5.71 -11.19
C LYS A 314 -19.02 -4.30 -11.55
N TYR A 315 -17.78 -4.15 -12.00
CA TYR A 315 -17.17 -2.86 -12.29
C TYR A 315 -17.12 -2.50 -13.79
N GLY A 316 -17.58 -3.38 -14.66
CA GLY A 316 -17.54 -3.15 -16.13
C GLY A 316 -16.12 -3.18 -16.71
N ILE A 317 -15.21 -3.95 -16.12
CA ILE A 317 -13.83 -4.09 -16.59
C ILE A 317 -13.80 -5.11 -17.73
N SER A 318 -13.26 -4.72 -18.87
CA SER A 318 -13.28 -5.55 -20.10
C SER A 318 -12.04 -6.42 -20.31
N ASP A 319 -10.97 -6.19 -19.52
CA ASP A 319 -9.68 -6.87 -19.70
C ASP A 319 -9.09 -7.28 -18.35
N ILE A 320 -8.93 -8.59 -18.13
CA ILE A 320 -8.41 -9.18 -16.88
C ILE A 320 -6.99 -8.70 -16.56
N ARG A 321 -6.17 -8.38 -17.57
CA ARG A 321 -4.79 -7.92 -17.40
C ARG A 321 -4.70 -6.61 -16.64
N SER A 322 -5.76 -5.80 -16.64
CA SER A 322 -5.83 -4.53 -15.90
C SER A 322 -5.64 -4.72 -14.39
N PHE A 323 -6.03 -5.86 -13.83
CA PHE A 323 -5.84 -6.16 -12.41
C PHE A 323 -4.37 -6.36 -12.02
N TYR A 324 -3.52 -6.77 -12.98
CA TYR A 324 -2.14 -7.20 -12.74
C TYR A 324 -1.07 -6.23 -13.23
N THR A 325 -1.43 -5.29 -14.14
CA THR A 325 -0.47 -4.33 -14.70
C THR A 325 -0.08 -3.20 -13.74
N ASN A 326 -0.79 -3.05 -12.63
CA ASN A 326 -0.55 -2.02 -11.60
C ASN A 326 -0.53 -0.58 -12.16
N ASP A 327 -1.36 -0.29 -13.17
CA ASP A 327 -1.50 1.05 -13.73
C ASP A 327 -2.23 1.96 -12.72
N VAL A 328 -1.54 3.01 -12.26
CA VAL A 328 -2.08 3.96 -11.28
C VAL A 328 -3.37 4.63 -11.76
N ARG A 329 -3.50 4.89 -13.07
CA ARG A 329 -4.72 5.50 -13.65
C ARG A 329 -5.92 4.57 -13.54
N PHE A 330 -5.70 3.25 -13.68
CA PHE A 330 -6.72 2.23 -13.46
C PHE A 330 -7.09 2.17 -11.98
N LEU A 331 -6.12 2.04 -11.08
CA LEU A 331 -6.33 1.90 -9.65
C LEU A 331 -7.03 3.13 -9.04
N GLN A 332 -6.70 4.35 -9.50
CA GLN A 332 -7.33 5.58 -9.03
C GLN A 332 -8.84 5.67 -9.29
N GLN A 333 -9.39 4.89 -10.23
CA GLN A 333 -10.83 4.85 -10.50
C GLN A 333 -11.64 4.21 -9.35
N PHE A 334 -10.99 3.42 -8.51
CA PHE A 334 -11.60 2.65 -7.42
C PHE A 334 -11.34 3.24 -6.03
N ASN A 335 -10.76 4.45 -5.95
CA ASN A 335 -10.59 5.16 -4.68
C ASN A 335 -11.95 5.60 -4.14
N SER A 336 -12.28 5.19 -2.92
CA SER A 336 -13.53 5.52 -2.24
C SER A 336 -13.72 6.99 -1.89
N ASP A 337 -12.64 7.80 -1.96
CA ASP A 337 -12.64 9.22 -1.58
C ASP A 337 -13.03 10.17 -2.72
N ARG A 338 -13.55 9.66 -3.84
CA ARG A 338 -14.15 10.48 -4.89
C ARG A 338 -15.67 10.68 -4.72
N ASN A 339 -16.14 10.77 -3.49
CA ASN A 339 -17.44 11.35 -3.21
C ASN A 339 -17.24 12.85 -2.97
N ASP A 340 -17.18 13.61 -4.06
CA ASP A 340 -17.50 15.03 -4.13
C ASP A 340 -18.41 15.26 -5.34
#